data_bbba4ca1471952a74264d04bd9749869
#
_entry.id   bbba4ca1471952a74264d04bd9749869
#
_cell.length_a   1.000
_cell.length_b   1.000
_cell.length_c   1.000
_cell.angle_alpha   90.00
_cell.angle_beta   90.00
_cell.angle_gamma   90.00
#
_symmetry.space_group_name_H-M   'P 1'
#
loop_
_entity.id
_entity.type
_entity.pdbx_description
1 polymer ?
#
loop_
_entity_poly.entity_id
_entity_poly.type
_entity_poly.pdbx_seq_one_letter_code
_entity_poly.pdbx_strand_id
1 'polypeptide(L)'
;IRFTPGDKVRSEWDVEERIHRVEGIGDVVWGRDVGYFEYEVDPTVPVEEIKGMRLIFEASSGAPTLRQTEPRKIPTDLTISINGVEVKTITIPDAPADSRGALSYINGLPGKYGFLMNVEVPGRLMGTIKAASRGRKLTLAFKVKGSARNRNGLILFGCRTGRYPVDPCLILLLDSSTSQSGGRG
;
A
#
# COMPACT_ATOMS: atom_id res chain seq x y z
N ILE A 1 4.92 7.61 8.98
CA ILE A 1 5.73 7.70 7.75
C ILE A 1 4.79 7.61 6.57
N ARG A 2 4.77 8.61 5.70
CA ARG A 2 4.01 8.62 4.45
C ARG A 2 4.95 8.36 3.28
N PHE A 3 4.44 7.74 2.25
CA PHE A 3 5.14 7.55 0.97
C PHE A 3 4.13 7.60 -0.17
N THR A 4 4.54 8.05 -1.34
CA THR A 4 3.63 8.05 -2.49
C THR A 4 3.68 6.69 -3.21
N PRO A 5 2.61 6.28 -3.89
CA PRO A 5 2.63 5.04 -4.66
C PRO A 5 3.77 4.97 -5.68
N GLY A 6 4.20 6.13 -6.21
CA GLY A 6 5.30 6.24 -7.18
C GLY A 6 6.71 6.06 -6.60
N ASP A 7 6.88 6.12 -5.26
CA ASP A 7 8.19 6.04 -4.59
C ASP A 7 8.70 4.60 -4.41
N LYS A 8 8.13 3.64 -5.13
CA LYS A 8 8.58 2.25 -5.08
C LYS A 8 10.05 2.13 -5.49
N VAL A 9 10.80 1.34 -4.72
CA VAL A 9 12.22 1.07 -4.98
C VAL A 9 12.42 -0.15 -5.86
N ARG A 10 11.45 -1.07 -5.84
CA ARG A 10 11.46 -2.27 -6.66
C ARG A 10 10.05 -2.71 -7.02
N SER A 11 9.88 -3.27 -8.21
CA SER A 11 8.64 -3.88 -8.65
C SER A 11 8.89 -4.87 -9.77
N GLU A 12 7.99 -5.85 -9.87
CA GLU A 12 7.98 -6.82 -10.95
C GLU A 12 6.55 -7.31 -11.12
N TRP A 13 6.08 -7.36 -12.38
CA TRP A 13 4.72 -7.79 -12.71
C TRP A 13 4.73 -8.65 -13.97
N ASP A 14 3.96 -9.73 -13.96
CA ASP A 14 3.96 -10.72 -15.05
C ASP A 14 3.46 -10.16 -16.38
N VAL A 15 2.51 -9.24 -16.36
CA VAL A 15 1.89 -8.75 -17.60
C VAL A 15 2.22 -7.30 -17.86
N GLU A 16 1.91 -6.39 -16.94
CA GLU A 16 2.06 -4.96 -17.16
C GLU A 16 2.17 -4.23 -15.84
N GLU A 17 2.99 -3.18 -15.85
CA GLU A 17 3.10 -2.24 -14.76
C GLU A 17 3.06 -0.82 -15.31
N ARG A 18 2.35 0.07 -14.60
CA ARG A 18 2.38 1.50 -14.91
C ARG A 18 2.35 2.37 -13.67
N ILE A 19 2.98 3.53 -13.81
CA ILE A 19 2.83 4.67 -12.92
C ILE A 19 2.09 5.75 -13.69
N HIS A 20 0.98 6.19 -13.15
CA HIS A 20 0.27 7.34 -13.68
C HIS A 20 0.50 8.52 -12.74
N ARG A 21 1.27 9.50 -13.21
CA ARG A 21 1.55 10.74 -12.50
C ARG A 21 0.67 11.84 -13.09
N VAL A 22 -0.15 12.44 -12.26
CA VAL A 22 -0.96 13.58 -12.66
C VAL A 22 -0.39 14.82 -11.99
N GLU A 23 0.14 15.75 -12.80
CA GLU A 23 0.76 16.97 -12.31
C GLU A 23 -0.19 17.72 -11.35
N GLY A 24 0.31 18.05 -10.17
CA GLY A 24 -0.46 18.72 -9.12
C GLY A 24 -1.50 17.85 -8.41
N ILE A 25 -1.67 16.58 -8.82
CA ILE A 25 -2.67 15.66 -8.22
C ILE A 25 -2.00 14.51 -7.48
N GLY A 26 -0.93 13.93 -8.01
CA GLY A 26 -0.21 12.83 -7.36
C GLY A 26 -0.15 11.55 -8.18
N ASP A 27 0.33 10.49 -7.56
CA ASP A 27 0.63 9.24 -8.22
C ASP A 27 -0.43 8.17 -7.93
N VAL A 28 -0.67 7.34 -8.94
CA VAL A 28 -1.29 6.04 -8.79
C VAL A 28 -0.41 5.01 -9.51
N VAL A 29 -0.17 3.87 -8.87
CA VAL A 29 0.55 2.77 -9.51
C VAL A 29 -0.34 1.57 -9.62
N TRP A 30 -0.15 0.82 -10.68
CA TRP A 30 -0.85 -0.43 -10.84
C TRP A 30 0.03 -1.47 -11.56
N GLY A 31 -0.19 -2.73 -11.17
CA GLY A 31 0.41 -3.88 -11.78
C GLY A 31 -0.65 -4.90 -12.11
N ARG A 32 -0.49 -5.60 -13.21
CA ARG A 32 -1.45 -6.56 -13.74
C ARG A 32 -0.95 -7.98 -13.56
N ASP A 33 -1.87 -8.85 -13.14
CA ASP A 33 -1.65 -10.26 -12.85
C ASP A 33 -0.85 -10.44 -11.54
N VAL A 34 0.17 -11.26 -11.53
CA VAL A 34 1.02 -11.56 -10.37
C VAL A 34 2.18 -10.59 -10.32
N GLY A 35 2.55 -10.17 -9.13
CA GLY A 35 3.67 -9.25 -8.99
C GLY A 35 3.73 -8.58 -7.64
N TYR A 36 4.55 -7.54 -7.54
CA TYR A 36 4.71 -6.79 -6.29
C TYR A 36 5.17 -5.36 -6.51
N PHE A 37 4.87 -4.51 -5.54
CA PHE A 37 5.50 -3.21 -5.30
C PHE A 37 6.22 -3.25 -3.97
N GLU A 38 7.46 -2.78 -3.94
CA GLU A 38 8.30 -2.71 -2.74
C GLU A 38 8.74 -1.27 -2.49
N TYR A 39 8.65 -0.86 -1.23
CA TYR A 39 9.00 0.47 -0.73
C TYR A 39 10.02 0.35 0.37
N GLU A 40 10.98 1.27 0.39
CA GLU A 40 11.83 1.51 1.54
C GLU A 40 11.30 2.72 2.31
N VAL A 41 11.07 2.55 3.60
CA VAL A 41 10.69 3.63 4.50
C VAL A 41 11.73 3.78 5.60
N ASP A 42 12.10 5.01 5.89
CA ASP A 42 13.07 5.33 6.95
C ASP A 42 12.31 5.74 8.21
N PRO A 43 12.27 4.90 9.26
CA PRO A 43 11.67 5.28 10.52
C PRO A 43 12.51 6.36 11.19
N THR A 44 11.82 7.36 11.76
CA THR A 44 12.46 8.46 12.49
C THR A 44 13.06 8.03 13.83
N VAL A 45 12.79 6.79 14.22
CA VAL A 45 13.25 6.17 15.49
C VAL A 45 13.96 4.85 15.20
N PRO A 46 14.82 4.37 16.09
CA PRO A 46 15.40 3.04 16.00
C PRO A 46 14.32 1.97 15.90
N VAL A 47 14.53 0.97 15.04
CA VAL A 47 13.53 -0.11 14.81
C VAL A 47 13.27 -0.89 16.11
N GLU A 48 14.23 -0.96 17.00
CA GLU A 48 14.16 -1.62 18.30
C GLU A 48 13.13 -0.96 19.23
N GLU A 49 12.92 0.34 19.11
CA GLU A 49 11.97 1.11 19.92
C GLU A 49 10.52 0.96 19.46
N ILE A 50 10.29 0.43 18.27
CA ILE A 50 8.95 0.27 17.71
C ILE A 50 8.25 -0.89 18.38
N LYS A 51 7.12 -0.64 19.05
CA LYS A 51 6.32 -1.67 19.75
C LYS A 51 5.21 -2.26 18.88
N GLY A 52 4.76 -1.51 17.92
CA GLY A 52 3.73 -1.95 16.99
C GLY A 52 3.73 -1.13 15.72
N MET A 53 3.09 -1.65 14.72
CA MET A 53 2.95 -0.97 13.43
C MET A 53 1.52 -1.12 12.90
N ARG A 54 1.07 -0.11 12.16
CA ARG A 54 -0.20 -0.12 11.45
C ARG A 54 0.00 0.49 10.08
N LEU A 55 -0.48 -0.18 9.04
CA LEU A 55 -0.42 0.28 7.67
C LEU A 55 -1.81 0.75 7.21
N ILE A 56 -1.88 1.96 6.67
CA ILE A 56 -3.09 2.53 6.07
C ILE A 56 -2.79 2.85 4.61
N PHE A 57 -3.65 2.41 3.70
CA PHE A 57 -3.51 2.65 2.27
C PHE A 57 -4.85 2.49 1.55
N GLU A 58 -4.98 3.09 0.38
CA GLU A 58 -6.10 2.85 -0.51
C GLU A 58 -5.67 1.94 -1.66
N ALA A 59 -6.43 0.87 -1.90
CA ALA A 59 -6.15 -0.09 -2.96
C ALA A 59 -7.41 -0.68 -3.57
N SER A 60 -7.31 -1.13 -4.82
CA SER A 60 -8.29 -1.99 -5.47
C SER A 60 -7.62 -3.12 -6.23
N SER A 61 -8.38 -4.15 -6.52
CA SER A 61 -8.00 -5.19 -7.45
C SER A 61 -8.03 -4.66 -8.90
N GLY A 62 -7.19 -5.22 -9.74
CA GLY A 62 -7.22 -5.00 -11.18
C GLY A 62 -6.38 -3.83 -11.69
N ALA A 63 -6.37 -3.70 -13.01
CA ALA A 63 -5.77 -2.57 -13.70
C ALA A 63 -6.84 -1.51 -14.02
N PRO A 64 -6.48 -0.22 -14.10
CA PRO A 64 -7.39 0.79 -14.57
C PRO A 64 -7.88 0.43 -15.98
N THR A 65 -9.17 0.28 -16.15
CA THR A 65 -9.78 0.04 -17.46
C THR A 65 -10.66 1.22 -17.84
N LEU A 66 -10.65 1.59 -19.10
CA LEU A 66 -11.46 2.66 -19.66
C LEU A 66 -12.97 2.38 -19.58
N ARG A 67 -13.37 1.13 -19.33
CA ARG A 67 -14.77 0.70 -19.26
C ARG A 67 -15.08 0.20 -17.86
N GLN A 68 -15.61 1.08 -17.05
CA GLN A 68 -16.16 0.74 -15.74
C GLN A 68 -17.56 0.12 -15.79
N THR A 69 -18.13 -0.02 -16.98
CA THR A 69 -19.50 -0.51 -17.17
C THR A 69 -19.68 -2.01 -16.93
N GLU A 70 -18.58 -2.75 -16.81
CA GLU A 70 -18.65 -4.17 -16.43
C GLU A 70 -17.96 -4.36 -15.09
N PRO A 71 -18.74 -4.63 -14.02
CA PRO A 71 -18.17 -5.03 -12.75
C PRO A 71 -17.56 -6.43 -12.91
N ARG A 72 -16.34 -6.52 -13.40
CA ARG A 72 -15.54 -7.72 -13.23
C ARG A 72 -15.20 -7.82 -11.76
N LYS A 73 -16.05 -8.51 -11.03
CA LYS A 73 -15.86 -8.80 -9.60
C LYS A 73 -14.76 -9.83 -9.39
N ILE A 74 -13.55 -9.51 -9.84
CA ILE A 74 -12.39 -10.37 -9.65
C ILE A 74 -11.58 -9.77 -8.49
N PRO A 75 -11.71 -10.32 -7.29
CA PRO A 75 -10.90 -9.87 -6.16
C PRO A 75 -9.44 -10.27 -6.35
N THR A 76 -8.56 -9.62 -5.60
CA THR A 76 -7.14 -9.94 -5.51
C THR A 76 -6.78 -10.24 -4.06
N ASP A 77 -6.08 -11.35 -3.82
CA ASP A 77 -5.47 -11.61 -2.53
C ASP A 77 -4.12 -10.91 -2.46
N LEU A 78 -4.07 -9.88 -1.66
CA LEU A 78 -2.88 -9.08 -1.41
C LEU A 78 -2.15 -9.57 -0.16
N THR A 79 -0.93 -10.01 -0.30
CA THR A 79 -0.02 -10.30 0.81
C THR A 79 0.84 -9.08 1.11
N ILE A 80 0.80 -8.62 2.35
CA ILE A 80 1.63 -7.52 2.86
C ILE A 80 2.77 -8.12 3.66
N SER A 81 4.00 -7.66 3.40
CA SER A 81 5.16 -8.05 4.18
C SER A 81 5.98 -6.83 4.62
N ILE A 82 6.66 -6.96 5.76
CA ILE A 82 7.62 -5.98 6.27
C ILE A 82 8.94 -6.71 6.52
N ASN A 83 10.04 -6.21 5.97
CA ASN A 83 11.36 -6.85 6.01
C ASN A 83 11.33 -8.32 5.57
N GLY A 84 10.48 -8.66 4.57
CA GLY A 84 10.28 -10.02 4.08
C GLY A 84 9.40 -10.90 4.96
N VAL A 85 8.97 -10.44 6.14
CA VAL A 85 8.05 -11.16 7.04
C VAL A 85 6.61 -10.90 6.60
N GLU A 86 5.88 -11.95 6.25
CA GLU A 86 4.47 -11.83 5.87
C GLU A 86 3.63 -11.42 7.09
N VAL A 87 3.01 -10.25 7.00
CA VAL A 87 2.18 -9.67 8.05
C VAL A 87 0.75 -10.17 7.94
N LYS A 88 0.19 -10.08 6.76
CA LYS A 88 -1.21 -10.40 6.50
C LYS A 88 -1.48 -10.60 5.00
N THR A 89 -2.38 -11.52 4.69
CA THR A 89 -3.05 -11.59 3.38
C THR A 89 -4.48 -11.10 3.53
N ILE A 90 -4.89 -10.18 2.66
CA ILE A 90 -6.23 -9.61 2.61
C ILE A 90 -6.79 -9.75 1.19
N THR A 91 -8.08 -10.03 1.09
CA THR A 91 -8.78 -10.03 -0.21
C THR A 91 -9.27 -8.63 -0.50
N ILE A 92 -8.77 -8.02 -1.58
CA ILE A 92 -9.17 -6.70 -2.04
C ILE A 92 -10.21 -6.88 -3.14
N PRO A 93 -11.41 -6.30 -2.98
CA PRO A 93 -12.42 -6.32 -4.03
C PRO A 93 -11.99 -5.51 -5.25
N ASP A 94 -12.60 -5.79 -6.39
CA ASP A 94 -12.50 -4.89 -7.54
C ASP A 94 -13.20 -3.55 -7.23
N ALA A 95 -12.70 -2.49 -7.87
CA ALA A 95 -13.23 -1.14 -7.66
C ALA A 95 -14.73 -1.10 -7.93
N PRO A 96 -15.53 -0.41 -7.10
CA PRO A 96 -16.93 -0.24 -7.37
C PRO A 96 -17.16 0.49 -8.70
N ALA A 97 -18.04 -0.03 -9.54
CA ALA A 97 -18.50 0.64 -10.73
C ALA A 97 -19.57 1.66 -10.34
N ASP A 98 -19.19 2.90 -10.08
CA ASP A 98 -20.13 3.98 -9.82
C ASP A 98 -19.74 5.28 -10.57
N SER A 99 -20.59 6.29 -10.45
CA SER A 99 -20.42 7.58 -11.13
C SER A 99 -19.11 8.30 -10.78
N ARG A 100 -18.52 8.04 -9.62
CA ARG A 100 -17.25 8.66 -9.18
C ARG A 100 -16.09 8.19 -10.02
N GLY A 101 -16.07 6.91 -10.39
CA GLY A 101 -15.06 6.40 -11.29
C GLY A 101 -15.13 7.02 -12.68
N ALA A 102 -16.34 7.24 -13.22
CA ALA A 102 -16.52 7.94 -14.49
C ALA A 102 -16.02 9.38 -14.44
N LEU A 103 -16.30 10.11 -13.35
CA LEU A 103 -15.81 11.47 -13.15
C LEU A 103 -14.29 11.53 -13.05
N SER A 104 -13.68 10.60 -12.34
CA SER A 104 -12.21 10.50 -12.26
C SER A 104 -11.59 10.29 -13.63
N TYR A 105 -12.19 9.43 -14.45
CA TYR A 105 -11.72 9.20 -15.83
C TYR A 105 -11.82 10.45 -16.71
N ILE A 106 -12.93 11.17 -16.64
CA ILE A 106 -13.14 12.42 -17.40
C ILE A 106 -12.07 13.46 -17.01
N ASN A 107 -11.62 13.47 -15.78
CA ASN A 107 -10.57 14.35 -15.28
C ASN A 107 -9.14 13.82 -15.54
N GLY A 108 -8.97 12.81 -16.40
CA GLY A 108 -7.67 12.24 -16.73
C GLY A 108 -7.10 11.28 -15.68
N LEU A 109 -7.87 10.95 -14.65
CA LEU A 109 -7.52 9.93 -13.67
C LEU A 109 -7.91 8.54 -14.17
N PRO A 110 -7.36 7.45 -13.60
CA PRO A 110 -7.59 6.09 -14.08
C PRO A 110 -9.03 5.58 -13.97
N GLY A 111 -9.99 6.41 -13.59
CA GLY A 111 -11.42 6.06 -13.56
C GLY A 111 -11.81 5.05 -12.48
N LYS A 112 -10.88 4.68 -11.61
CA LYS A 112 -11.10 3.78 -10.49
C LYS A 112 -10.73 4.46 -9.18
N TYR A 113 -11.31 3.98 -8.10
CA TYR A 113 -10.90 4.29 -6.74
C TYR A 113 -10.94 3.00 -5.93
N GLY A 114 -10.27 3.01 -4.81
CA GLY A 114 -10.05 1.82 -4.01
C GLY A 114 -10.90 1.77 -2.74
N PHE A 115 -10.50 0.85 -1.91
CA PHE A 115 -11.00 0.66 -0.56
C PHE A 115 -9.91 1.08 0.42
N LEU A 116 -10.29 1.79 1.48
CA LEU A 116 -9.38 2.13 2.55
C LEU A 116 -9.06 0.88 3.36
N MET A 117 -7.79 0.51 3.37
CA MET A 117 -7.27 -0.60 4.13
C MET A 117 -6.59 -0.10 5.39
N ASN A 118 -6.85 -0.78 6.51
CA ASN A 118 -6.20 -0.55 7.78
C ASN A 118 -5.70 -1.90 8.30
N VAL A 119 -4.39 -2.10 8.26
CA VAL A 119 -3.74 -3.36 8.60
C VAL A 119 -2.84 -3.18 9.80
N GLU A 120 -3.24 -3.79 10.91
CA GLU A 120 -2.41 -3.86 12.10
C GLU A 120 -1.42 -5.01 11.98
N VAL A 121 -0.14 -4.74 12.31
CA VAL A 121 0.90 -5.75 12.37
C VAL A 121 0.74 -6.54 13.67
N PRO A 122 0.52 -7.87 13.61
CA PRO A 122 0.40 -8.67 14.82
C PRO A 122 1.62 -8.56 15.72
N GLY A 123 1.42 -8.29 17.01
CA GLY A 123 2.51 -8.09 17.99
C GLY A 123 3.51 -9.25 18.02
N ARG A 124 3.04 -10.50 17.82
CA ARG A 124 3.89 -11.69 17.74
C ARG A 124 4.92 -11.66 16.60
N LEU A 125 4.70 -10.86 15.57
CA LEU A 125 5.62 -10.73 14.43
C LEU A 125 6.67 -9.63 14.63
N MET A 126 6.49 -8.75 15.59
CA MET A 126 7.39 -7.61 15.79
C MET A 126 8.84 -8.03 16.03
N GLY A 127 9.07 -9.07 16.85
CA GLY A 127 10.41 -9.60 17.09
C GLY A 127 11.08 -10.08 15.81
N THR A 128 10.36 -10.82 14.97
CA THR A 128 10.87 -11.34 13.69
C THR A 128 11.16 -10.21 12.70
N ILE A 129 10.27 -9.21 12.62
CA ILE A 129 10.44 -8.05 11.74
C ILE A 129 11.68 -7.24 12.14
N LYS A 130 11.90 -7.04 13.45
CA LYS A 130 13.09 -6.35 13.98
C LYS A 130 14.36 -7.13 13.65
N ALA A 131 14.38 -8.43 13.89
CA ALA A 131 15.52 -9.30 13.60
C ALA A 131 15.86 -9.35 12.10
N ALA A 132 14.86 -9.23 11.24
CA ALA A 132 15.05 -9.18 9.78
C ALA A 132 15.43 -7.79 9.25
N SER A 133 15.47 -6.76 10.11
CA SER A 133 15.84 -5.40 9.71
C SER A 133 17.31 -5.34 9.32
N ARG A 134 17.60 -4.75 8.17
CA ARG A 134 18.96 -4.48 7.70
C ARG A 134 19.24 -2.99 7.79
N GLY A 135 19.80 -2.56 8.92
CA GLY A 135 20.05 -1.15 9.19
C GLY A 135 18.79 -0.43 9.69
N ARG A 136 18.66 0.87 9.35
CA ARG A 136 17.56 1.73 9.86
C ARG A 136 16.28 1.66 9.05
N LYS A 137 16.34 1.18 7.81
CA LYS A 137 15.20 1.17 6.91
C LYS A 137 14.30 -0.04 7.12
N LEU A 138 13.01 0.15 6.87
CA LEU A 138 12.02 -0.91 6.77
C LEU A 138 11.66 -1.11 5.30
N THR A 139 11.64 -2.35 4.85
CA THR A 139 11.16 -2.73 3.52
C THR A 139 9.70 -3.17 3.63
N LEU A 140 8.81 -2.49 2.93
CA LEU A 140 7.39 -2.80 2.88
C LEU A 140 7.03 -3.30 1.49
N ALA A 141 6.45 -4.49 1.38
CA ALA A 141 6.02 -5.03 0.10
C ALA A 141 4.52 -5.35 0.06
N PHE A 142 3.91 -5.01 -1.08
CA PHE A 142 2.55 -5.33 -1.47
C PHE A 142 2.63 -6.37 -2.59
N LYS A 143 2.29 -7.62 -2.32
CA LYS A 143 2.51 -8.73 -3.23
C LYS A 143 1.21 -9.45 -3.60
N VAL A 144 0.96 -9.61 -4.89
CA VAL A 144 -0.07 -10.48 -5.43
C VAL A 144 0.58 -11.79 -5.82
N LYS A 145 0.24 -12.87 -5.10
CA LYS A 145 0.78 -14.21 -5.36
C LYS A 145 -0.08 -14.92 -6.41
N GLY A 146 0.56 -15.72 -7.27
CA GLY A 146 -0.13 -16.52 -8.28
C GLY A 146 -1.09 -17.52 -7.65
N SER A 147 -2.35 -17.44 -8.02
CA SER A 147 -3.33 -18.49 -7.82
C SER A 147 -4.32 -18.46 -8.98
N ALA A 148 -5.10 -19.53 -9.15
CA ALA A 148 -6.15 -19.56 -10.19
C ALA A 148 -7.19 -18.43 -10.01
N ARG A 149 -7.23 -17.77 -8.85
CA ARG A 149 -8.15 -16.69 -8.50
C ARG A 149 -7.54 -15.29 -8.58
N ASN A 150 -6.22 -15.14 -8.59
CA ASN A 150 -5.50 -13.87 -8.42
C ASN A 150 -4.85 -13.41 -9.73
N ARG A 151 -5.62 -13.15 -10.76
CA ARG A 151 -5.07 -12.68 -12.04
C ARG A 151 -5.47 -11.26 -12.41
N ASN A 152 -5.93 -10.49 -11.47
CA ASN A 152 -6.37 -9.14 -11.78
C ASN A 152 -5.35 -8.05 -11.44
N GLY A 153 -4.40 -8.33 -10.55
CA GLY A 153 -3.36 -7.40 -10.16
C GLY A 153 -3.78 -6.48 -9.02
N LEU A 154 -3.07 -5.36 -8.88
CA LEU A 154 -3.20 -4.42 -7.78
C LEU A 154 -3.10 -2.98 -8.28
N ILE A 155 -3.95 -2.11 -7.73
CA ILE A 155 -3.82 -0.65 -7.85
C ILE A 155 -3.59 -0.08 -6.45
N LEU A 156 -2.58 0.77 -6.30
CA LEU A 156 -2.36 1.60 -5.12
C LEU A 156 -2.60 3.06 -5.47
N PHE A 157 -3.39 3.75 -4.68
CA PHE A 157 -3.78 5.13 -4.87
C PHE A 157 -3.05 6.05 -3.89
N GLY A 158 -2.70 7.24 -4.37
CA GLY A 158 -2.24 8.34 -3.52
C GLY A 158 -3.40 9.23 -3.07
N CYS A 159 -3.10 10.21 -2.22
CA CYS A 159 -4.08 11.03 -1.50
C CYS A 159 -5.04 11.85 -2.38
N ARG A 160 -4.72 12.04 -3.67
CA ARG A 160 -5.55 12.80 -4.62
C ARG A 160 -5.95 11.98 -5.83
N THR A 161 -5.51 10.73 -5.93
CA THR A 161 -5.77 9.85 -7.08
C THR A 161 -6.84 8.80 -6.79
N GLY A 162 -7.16 8.60 -5.51
CA GLY A 162 -8.19 7.69 -5.04
C GLY A 162 -9.42 8.41 -4.49
N ARG A 163 -10.19 7.67 -3.72
CA ARG A 163 -11.39 8.18 -3.03
C ARG A 163 -11.05 8.87 -1.71
N TYR A 164 -10.02 8.36 -1.05
CA TYR A 164 -9.65 8.81 0.28
C TYR A 164 -8.44 9.74 0.19
N PRO A 165 -8.43 10.85 0.94
CA PRO A 165 -7.31 11.80 0.92
C PRO A 165 -6.12 11.29 1.75
N VAL A 166 -5.67 10.07 1.45
CA VAL A 166 -4.64 9.36 2.20
C VAL A 166 -3.59 8.80 1.26
N ASP A 167 -2.34 9.24 1.44
CA ASP A 167 -1.21 8.50 0.90
C ASP A 167 -0.98 7.24 1.73
N PRO A 168 -0.42 6.17 1.15
CA PRO A 168 0.01 5.03 1.93
C PRO A 168 0.90 5.48 3.08
N CYS A 169 0.60 5.00 4.28
CA CYS A 169 1.38 5.38 5.46
C CYS A 169 1.57 4.22 6.44
N LEU A 170 2.76 4.17 7.01
CA LEU A 170 3.12 3.28 8.11
C LEU A 170 3.13 4.08 9.41
N ILE A 171 2.22 3.75 10.32
CA ILE A 171 2.13 4.32 11.66
C ILE A 171 2.98 3.45 12.58
N LEU A 172 3.88 4.08 13.33
CA LEU A 172 4.72 3.42 14.33
C LEU A 172 4.16 3.71 15.72
N LEU A 173 4.04 2.67 16.54
CA LEU A 173 3.65 2.78 17.93
C LEU A 173 4.91 2.62 18.79
N LEU A 174 5.16 3.61 19.65
CA LEU A 174 6.33 3.67 20.53
C LEU A 174 5.88 3.54 22.00
N ASP A 175 6.81 3.22 22.90
CA ASP A 175 6.54 3.32 24.34
C ASP A 175 6.40 4.78 24.77
N SER A 176 5.40 5.07 25.57
CA SER A 176 5.16 6.41 26.13
C SER A 176 6.18 6.85 27.20
N SER A 177 7.18 6.02 27.50
CA SER A 177 8.12 6.25 28.61
C SER A 177 9.33 7.11 28.30
N THR A 178 9.51 7.56 27.04
CA THR A 178 10.74 8.27 26.62
C THR A 178 10.65 9.80 26.61
N SER A 179 9.53 10.40 27.06
CA SER A 179 9.33 11.86 26.96
C SER A 179 9.53 12.67 28.26
N GLN A 180 10.19 12.13 29.30
CA GLN A 180 10.48 12.87 30.52
C GLN A 180 11.96 12.78 30.97
N SER A 181 12.89 13.20 30.12
CA SER A 181 14.22 13.53 30.60
C SER A 181 14.82 14.72 29.83
N GLY A 182 14.34 15.91 30.11
CA GLY A 182 14.85 17.13 29.48
C GLY A 182 14.25 18.38 30.04
N GLY A 183 14.39 18.63 31.37
CA GLY A 183 13.91 19.89 31.90
C GLY A 183 14.04 20.04 33.39
N ARG A 184 15.27 20.02 33.90
CA ARG A 184 15.65 20.73 35.16
C ARG A 184 17.15 20.98 35.09
N GLY A 185 17.49 22.21 34.93
CA GLY A 185 18.84 22.74 35.05
C GLY A 185 18.78 24.22 34.75
#